data_d7a6050d35b20b05ad4390ab3da80e19
#
_entry.id   d7a6050d35b20b05ad4390ab3da80e19
#
_cell.length_a   1.000
_cell.length_b   1.000
_cell.length_c   1.000
_cell.angle_alpha   90.00
_cell.angle_beta   90.00
_cell.angle_gamma   90.00
#
_symmetry.space_group_name_H-M   'P 1'
#
loop_
_entity.id
_entity.type
_entity.pdbx_description
1 polymer ?
#
loop_
_entity_poly.entity_id
_entity_poly.type
_entity_poly.pdbx_seq_one_letter_code
_entity_poly.pdbx_strand_id
1 'polypeptide(L)'
;MTSPIDPDNEFSHGAARAVYVISVAAELAGMHPQTLRIYERKGLLEPSRTPGRSRRYSQRDIAMLHRIAQLTNAGLNLEGVRQVLELETENERLRNELALARQALAEAVEATHRHYRRDLVPLNRLPEPRFPPRQ
;
A
#
# COMPACT_ATOMS: atom_id res chain seq x y z
N MET A 1 -29.82 2.57 10.81
CA MET A 1 -28.76 3.41 10.22
C MET A 1 -27.83 2.49 9.44
N THR A 2 -27.99 2.48 8.14
CA THR A 2 -27.09 1.80 7.21
C THR A 2 -25.90 2.71 6.95
N SER A 3 -24.70 2.30 7.38
CA SER A 3 -23.46 2.96 6.98
C SER A 3 -23.33 2.91 5.45
N PRO A 4 -22.91 3.97 4.78
CA PRO A 4 -22.65 3.91 3.35
C PRO A 4 -21.58 2.86 3.08
N ILE A 5 -21.90 1.89 2.25
CA ILE A 5 -20.97 0.89 1.75
C ILE A 5 -20.02 1.62 0.82
N ASP A 6 -18.77 1.70 1.23
CA ASP A 6 -17.70 2.32 0.45
C ASP A 6 -17.33 1.35 -0.68
N PRO A 7 -17.63 1.66 -1.95
CA PRO A 7 -17.42 0.72 -3.05
C PRO A 7 -15.94 0.36 -3.24
N ASP A 8 -15.02 1.21 -2.82
CA ASP A 8 -13.57 0.95 -2.88
C ASP A 8 -13.09 -0.05 -1.83
N ASN A 9 -13.89 -0.28 -0.79
CA ASN A 9 -13.55 -1.21 0.28
C ASN A 9 -13.92 -2.66 -0.06
N GLU A 10 -14.92 -2.90 -0.91
CA GLU A 10 -15.30 -4.27 -1.31
C GLU A 10 -14.24 -4.97 -2.16
N PHE A 11 -13.57 -4.25 -3.05
CA PHE A 11 -12.50 -4.84 -3.88
C PHE A 11 -11.26 -5.21 -3.07
N SER A 12 -10.95 -4.43 -2.05
CA SER A 12 -9.79 -4.71 -1.18
C SER A 12 -10.04 -5.91 -0.26
N HIS A 13 -11.24 -6.06 0.26
CA HIS A 13 -11.61 -7.20 1.10
C HIS A 13 -11.80 -8.49 0.30
N GLY A 14 -12.29 -8.40 -0.93
CA GLY A 14 -12.45 -9.54 -1.82
C GLY A 14 -11.12 -10.22 -2.16
N ALA A 15 -10.07 -9.42 -2.44
CA ALA A 15 -8.74 -9.93 -2.79
C ALA A 15 -8.03 -10.63 -1.62
N ALA A 16 -8.33 -10.23 -0.37
CA ALA A 16 -7.77 -10.83 0.84
C ALA A 16 -8.55 -12.05 1.32
N ARG A 17 -9.77 -12.27 0.81
CA ARG A 17 -10.61 -13.39 1.23
C ARG A 17 -10.08 -14.71 0.68
N ALA A 18 -9.78 -15.66 1.58
CA ALA A 18 -9.27 -16.97 1.24
C ALA A 18 -10.44 -17.90 0.84
N VAL A 19 -10.66 -18.09 -0.47
CA VAL A 19 -11.78 -18.85 -1.03
C VAL A 19 -11.37 -20.08 -1.84
N TYR A 20 -10.10 -20.17 -2.28
CA TYR A 20 -9.64 -21.22 -3.18
C TYR A 20 -9.02 -22.40 -2.42
N VAL A 21 -9.44 -23.63 -2.73
CA VAL A 21 -8.74 -24.84 -2.29
C VAL A 21 -7.42 -24.99 -3.04
N ILE A 22 -6.49 -25.78 -2.49
CA ILE A 22 -5.15 -25.93 -3.05
C ILE A 22 -5.12 -26.35 -4.52
N SER A 23 -5.99 -27.26 -4.94
CA SER A 23 -6.06 -27.72 -6.33
C SER A 23 -6.43 -26.60 -7.29
N VAL A 24 -7.40 -25.76 -6.92
CA VAL A 24 -7.84 -24.61 -7.71
C VAL A 24 -6.78 -23.52 -7.71
N ALA A 25 -6.20 -23.23 -6.56
CA ALA A 25 -5.11 -22.23 -6.45
C ALA A 25 -3.91 -22.63 -7.30
N ALA A 26 -3.51 -23.89 -7.27
CA ALA A 26 -2.42 -24.43 -8.10
C ALA A 26 -2.73 -24.30 -9.59
N GLU A 27 -3.94 -24.62 -10.01
CA GLU A 27 -4.38 -24.47 -11.39
C GLU A 27 -4.33 -23.01 -11.84
N LEU A 28 -4.88 -22.09 -11.05
CA LEU A 28 -4.87 -20.66 -11.34
C LEU A 28 -3.43 -20.08 -11.39
N ALA A 29 -2.54 -20.59 -10.58
CA ALA A 29 -1.14 -20.18 -10.56
C ALA A 29 -0.26 -20.89 -11.61
N GLY A 30 -0.80 -21.90 -12.29
CA GLY A 30 -0.06 -22.71 -13.26
C GLY A 30 1.03 -23.57 -12.62
N MET A 31 0.80 -24.07 -11.41
CA MET A 31 1.75 -24.85 -10.62
C MET A 31 1.15 -26.17 -10.15
N HIS A 32 2.03 -27.11 -9.78
CA HIS A 32 1.59 -28.32 -9.13
C HIS A 32 1.20 -28.06 -7.65
N PRO A 33 0.14 -28.68 -7.09
CA PRO A 33 -0.23 -28.50 -5.69
C PRO A 33 0.91 -28.78 -4.71
N GLN A 34 1.78 -29.72 -5.01
CA GLN A 34 2.95 -30.02 -4.20
C GLN A 34 3.93 -28.85 -4.12
N THR A 35 4.05 -28.05 -5.18
CA THR A 35 4.85 -26.84 -5.19
C THR A 35 4.32 -25.81 -4.17
N LEU A 36 3.00 -25.66 -4.08
CA LEU A 36 2.38 -24.79 -3.09
C LEU A 36 2.68 -25.25 -1.66
N ARG A 37 2.64 -26.56 -1.41
CA ARG A 37 3.00 -27.13 -0.10
C ARG A 37 4.48 -26.89 0.26
N ILE A 38 5.37 -26.96 -0.72
CA ILE A 38 6.80 -26.63 -0.54
C ILE A 38 6.98 -25.17 -0.18
N TYR A 39 6.31 -24.27 -0.88
CA TYR A 39 6.37 -22.82 -0.61
C TYR A 39 5.80 -22.47 0.77
N GLU A 40 4.73 -23.12 1.18
CA GLU A 40 4.19 -22.99 2.54
C GLU A 40 5.21 -23.41 3.59
N ARG A 41 5.84 -24.58 3.41
CA ARG A 41 6.89 -25.09 4.32
C ARG A 41 8.12 -24.18 4.39
N LYS A 42 8.44 -23.51 3.28
CA LYS A 42 9.55 -22.54 3.21
C LYS A 42 9.18 -21.15 3.73
N GLY A 43 7.93 -20.95 4.14
CA GLY A 43 7.48 -19.68 4.67
C GLY A 43 7.21 -18.60 3.62
N LEU A 44 7.10 -18.96 2.34
CA LEU A 44 6.77 -18.02 1.26
C LEU A 44 5.27 -17.73 1.16
N LEU A 45 4.45 -18.64 1.68
CA LEU A 45 2.99 -18.54 1.70
C LEU A 45 2.46 -18.94 3.05
N GLU A 46 1.41 -18.25 3.49
CA GLU A 46 0.64 -18.57 4.69
C GLU A 46 -0.84 -18.68 4.33
N PRO A 47 -1.30 -19.88 3.87
CA PRO A 47 -2.70 -20.04 3.55
C PRO A 47 -3.55 -19.98 4.83
N SER A 48 -4.76 -19.44 4.69
CA SER A 48 -5.77 -19.55 5.75
C SER A 48 -6.24 -20.98 5.87
N ARG A 49 -6.65 -21.38 7.06
CA ARG A 49 -7.20 -22.70 7.30
C ARG A 49 -8.66 -22.62 7.73
N THR A 50 -9.48 -23.50 7.18
CA THR A 50 -10.86 -23.64 7.63
C THR A 50 -10.90 -24.33 9.02
N PRO A 51 -12.04 -24.32 9.73
CA PRO A 51 -12.19 -25.09 10.97
C PRO A 51 -11.83 -26.57 10.85
N GLY A 52 -12.00 -27.17 9.66
CA GLY A 52 -11.57 -28.53 9.33
C GLY A 52 -10.09 -28.67 8.94
N ARG A 53 -9.26 -27.63 9.14
CA ARG A 53 -7.82 -27.56 8.81
C ARG A 53 -7.50 -27.70 7.33
N SER A 54 -8.45 -27.47 6.45
CA SER A 54 -8.24 -27.41 5.01
C SER A 54 -7.62 -26.07 4.61
N ARG A 55 -6.60 -26.10 3.74
CA ARG A 55 -5.96 -24.91 3.21
C ARG A 55 -6.90 -24.12 2.32
N ARG A 56 -6.89 -22.79 2.47
CA ARG A 56 -7.59 -21.85 1.59
C ARG A 56 -6.65 -20.73 1.18
N TYR A 57 -6.70 -20.39 -0.08
CA TYR A 57 -5.86 -19.37 -0.71
C TYR A 57 -6.71 -18.18 -1.16
N SER A 58 -6.18 -16.99 -1.01
CA SER A 58 -6.81 -15.75 -1.48
C SER A 58 -6.33 -15.39 -2.87
N GLN A 59 -6.97 -14.40 -3.47
CA GLN A 59 -6.50 -13.82 -4.73
C GLN A 59 -5.11 -13.19 -4.59
N ARG A 60 -4.79 -12.64 -3.41
CA ARG A 60 -3.45 -12.14 -3.09
C ARG A 60 -2.40 -13.26 -3.07
N ASP A 61 -2.76 -14.41 -2.54
CA ASP A 61 -1.88 -15.59 -2.53
C ASP A 61 -1.58 -16.04 -3.95
N ILE A 62 -2.57 -16.03 -4.84
CA ILE A 62 -2.38 -16.38 -6.25
C ILE A 62 -1.47 -15.37 -6.95
N ALA A 63 -1.65 -14.07 -6.70
CA ALA A 63 -0.76 -13.05 -7.21
C ALA A 63 0.68 -13.24 -6.71
N MET A 64 0.84 -13.60 -5.44
CA MET A 64 2.16 -13.93 -4.86
C MET A 64 2.78 -15.15 -5.55
N LEU A 65 2.00 -16.19 -5.82
CA LEU A 65 2.48 -17.38 -6.56
C LEU A 65 2.95 -17.02 -7.96
N HIS A 66 2.24 -16.15 -8.67
CA HIS A 66 2.68 -15.65 -9.97
C HIS A 66 4.00 -14.87 -9.86
N ARG A 67 4.17 -14.06 -8.84
CA ARG A 67 5.42 -13.33 -8.60
C ARG A 67 6.58 -14.27 -8.31
N ILE A 68 6.36 -15.27 -7.48
CA ILE A 68 7.36 -16.32 -7.18
C ILE A 68 7.77 -17.03 -8.47
N ALA A 69 6.81 -17.40 -9.32
CA ALA A 69 7.10 -18.03 -10.60
C ALA A 69 7.96 -17.14 -11.52
N GLN A 70 7.64 -15.86 -11.60
CA GLN A 70 8.42 -14.89 -12.38
C GLN A 70 9.87 -14.82 -11.90
N LEU A 71 10.09 -14.72 -10.59
CA LEU A 71 11.44 -14.64 -10.00
C LEU A 71 12.20 -15.94 -10.18
N THR A 72 11.55 -17.07 -10.01
CA THR A 72 12.16 -18.40 -10.24
C THR A 72 12.55 -18.58 -11.71
N ASN A 73 11.69 -18.18 -12.64
CA ASN A 73 11.99 -18.23 -14.08
C ASN A 73 13.09 -17.26 -14.49
N ALA A 74 13.28 -16.18 -13.73
CA ALA A 74 14.39 -15.26 -13.92
C ALA A 74 15.72 -15.78 -13.39
N GLY A 75 15.72 -16.96 -12.77
CA GLY A 75 16.93 -17.63 -12.30
C GLY A 75 17.21 -17.53 -10.81
N LEU A 76 16.31 -16.96 -10.01
CA LEU A 76 16.49 -16.91 -8.56
C LEU A 76 16.16 -18.26 -7.92
N ASN A 77 16.96 -18.66 -6.93
CA ASN A 77 16.60 -19.76 -6.04
C ASN A 77 15.57 -19.28 -4.99
N LEU A 78 15.01 -20.19 -4.21
CA LEU A 78 13.96 -19.86 -3.25
C LEU A 78 14.40 -18.84 -2.19
N GLU A 79 15.67 -18.88 -1.76
CA GLU A 79 16.20 -17.89 -0.81
C GLU A 79 16.28 -16.50 -1.45
N GLY A 80 16.74 -16.42 -2.70
CA GLY A 80 16.74 -15.16 -3.46
C GLY A 80 15.33 -14.62 -3.68
N VAL A 81 14.37 -15.50 -3.98
CA VAL A 81 12.95 -15.12 -4.10
C VAL A 81 12.45 -14.53 -2.79
N ARG A 82 12.73 -15.16 -1.66
CA ARG A 82 12.36 -14.66 -0.32
C ARG A 82 12.89 -13.25 -0.09
N GLN A 83 14.17 -13.04 -0.34
CA GLN A 83 14.82 -11.73 -0.15
C GLN A 83 14.19 -10.65 -1.04
N VAL A 84 13.92 -10.96 -2.30
CA VAL A 84 13.28 -10.02 -3.22
C VAL A 84 11.86 -9.67 -2.74
N LEU A 85 11.07 -10.64 -2.30
CA LEU A 85 9.72 -10.41 -1.80
C LEU A 85 9.72 -9.56 -0.52
N GLU A 86 10.66 -9.80 0.38
CA GLU A 86 10.84 -8.97 1.59
C GLU A 86 11.21 -7.53 1.21
N LEU A 87 12.13 -7.35 0.27
CA LEU A 87 12.52 -6.03 -0.22
C LEU A 87 11.38 -5.31 -0.95
N GLU A 88 10.58 -6.02 -1.73
CA GLU A 88 9.40 -5.44 -2.39
C GLU A 88 8.38 -4.96 -1.37
N THR A 89 8.12 -5.76 -0.32
CA THR A 89 7.21 -5.38 0.77
C THR A 89 7.72 -4.15 1.52
N GLU A 90 9.01 -4.13 1.86
CA GLU A 90 9.64 -2.98 2.52
C GLU A 90 9.65 -1.74 1.62
N ASN A 91 9.90 -1.91 0.34
CA ASN A 91 9.85 -0.82 -0.63
C ASN A 91 8.46 -0.20 -0.73
N GLU A 92 7.41 -1.03 -0.75
CA GLU A 92 6.02 -0.56 -0.75
C GLU A 92 5.69 0.19 0.54
N ARG A 93 6.10 -0.34 1.69
CA ARG A 93 5.93 0.33 2.99
C ARG A 93 6.59 1.71 3.01
N LEU A 94 7.83 1.80 2.55
CA LEU A 94 8.57 3.07 2.49
C LEU A 94 7.94 4.06 1.51
N ARG A 95 7.46 3.60 0.38
CA ARG A 95 6.74 4.46 -0.59
C ARG A 95 5.46 5.03 0.02
N ASN A 96 4.72 4.23 0.77
CA ASN A 96 3.50 4.67 1.45
C ASN A 96 3.83 5.68 2.55
N GLU A 97 4.86 5.44 3.35
CA GLU A 97 5.34 6.41 4.35
C GLU A 97 5.78 7.73 3.72
N LEU A 98 6.51 7.64 2.61
CA LEU A 98 6.94 8.83 1.87
C LEU A 98 5.76 9.62 1.32
N ALA A 99 4.76 8.95 0.77
CA ALA A 99 3.55 9.59 0.27
C ALA A 99 2.80 10.33 1.39
N LEU A 100 2.66 9.69 2.55
CA LEU A 100 2.04 10.32 3.74
C LEU A 100 2.87 11.51 4.25
N ALA A 101 4.19 11.39 4.30
CA ALA A 101 5.07 12.47 4.73
C ALA A 101 5.00 13.66 3.77
N ARG A 102 4.97 13.43 2.46
CA ARG A 102 4.81 14.46 1.45
C ARG A 102 3.47 15.16 1.54
N GLN A 103 2.40 14.41 1.80
CA GLN A 103 1.06 14.96 2.01
C GLN A 103 1.03 15.85 3.27
N ALA A 104 1.58 15.37 4.39
CA ALA A 104 1.68 16.15 5.63
C ALA A 104 2.48 17.42 5.44
N LEU A 105 3.60 17.36 4.69
CA LEU A 105 4.42 18.54 4.37
C LEU A 105 3.64 19.54 3.50
N ALA A 106 2.94 19.07 2.48
CA ALA A 106 2.13 19.91 1.61
C ALA A 106 1.03 20.65 2.40
N GLU A 107 0.37 19.95 3.31
CA GLU A 107 -0.64 20.53 4.20
C GLU A 107 -0.04 21.56 5.16
N ALA A 108 1.14 21.29 5.73
CA ALA A 108 1.84 22.21 6.60
C ALA A 108 2.30 23.47 5.85
N VAL A 109 2.80 23.33 4.64
CA VAL A 109 3.18 24.47 3.77
C VAL A 109 1.96 25.30 3.43
N GLU A 110 0.85 24.69 3.06
CA GLU A 110 -0.40 25.39 2.76
C GLU A 110 -0.95 26.14 3.99
N ALA A 111 -0.91 25.53 5.16
CA ALA A 111 -1.32 26.19 6.42
C ALA A 111 -0.42 27.39 6.74
N THR A 112 0.89 27.29 6.50
CA THR A 112 1.84 28.38 6.68
C THR A 112 1.55 29.53 5.71
N HIS A 113 1.30 29.22 4.43
CA HIS A 113 0.92 30.24 3.44
C HIS A 113 -0.37 30.95 3.81
N ARG A 114 -1.39 30.26 4.30
CA ARG A 114 -2.63 30.87 4.77
C ARG A 114 -2.40 31.80 5.95
N HIS A 115 -1.56 31.42 6.89
CA HIS A 115 -1.19 32.24 8.04
C HIS A 115 -0.50 33.53 7.60
N TYR A 116 0.50 33.45 6.72
CA TYR A 116 1.19 34.60 6.15
C TYR A 116 0.26 35.55 5.39
N ARG A 117 -0.68 35.04 4.62
CA ARG A 117 -1.66 35.86 3.89
C ARG A 117 -2.57 36.66 4.82
N ARG A 118 -2.86 36.13 6.01
CA ARG A 118 -3.67 36.84 7.01
C ARG A 118 -2.92 37.91 7.75
N ASP A 119 -1.62 37.73 7.98
CA ASP A 119 -0.78 38.60 8.77
C ASP A 119 -0.10 39.70 7.93
N LEU A 120 -0.02 39.54 6.60
CA LEU A 120 0.51 40.54 5.71
C LEU A 120 -0.56 41.61 5.42
N VAL A 121 -0.36 42.79 5.94
CA VAL A 121 -1.15 43.97 5.59
C VAL A 121 -0.68 44.49 4.24
N PRO A 122 -1.55 44.62 3.20
CA PRO A 122 -1.17 45.18 1.92
C PRO A 122 -0.61 46.60 2.09
N LEU A 123 0.49 46.92 1.41
CA LEU A 123 1.13 48.24 1.46
C LEU A 123 0.19 49.40 1.13
N ASN A 124 -0.82 49.15 0.31
CA ASN A 124 -1.85 50.13 -0.06
C ASN A 124 -2.82 50.51 1.08
N ARG A 125 -2.78 49.78 2.20
CA ARG A 125 -3.59 50.06 3.39
C ARG A 125 -2.79 50.67 4.53
N LEU A 126 -1.49 50.92 4.34
CA LEU A 126 -0.69 51.67 5.31
C LEU A 126 -1.12 53.14 5.31
N PRO A 127 -1.39 53.74 6.49
CA PRO A 127 -1.71 55.16 6.55
C PRO A 127 -0.55 55.99 6.02
N GLU A 128 -0.82 56.95 5.16
CA GLU A 128 0.19 57.87 4.66
C GLU A 128 0.79 58.64 5.84
N PRO A 129 2.13 58.81 5.87
CA PRO A 129 2.75 59.61 6.90
C PRO A 129 2.31 61.07 6.75
N ARG A 130 1.61 61.58 7.73
CA ARG A 130 1.28 62.99 7.79
C ARG A 130 2.51 63.77 8.24
N PHE A 131 3.16 64.41 7.30
CA PHE A 131 4.19 65.38 7.62
C PHE A 131 3.54 66.71 8.05
N PRO A 132 3.98 67.30 9.16
CA PRO A 132 3.50 68.61 9.51
C PRO A 132 3.93 69.62 8.44
N PRO A 133 3.11 70.66 8.15
CA PRO A 133 3.49 71.65 7.17
C PRO A 133 4.76 72.41 7.66
N ARG A 134 5.73 72.57 6.76
CA ARG A 134 6.91 73.40 7.03
C ARG A 134 6.44 74.84 7.23
N GLN A 135 6.76 75.38 8.39
CA GLN A 135 6.63 76.85 8.64
C GLN A 135 7.68 77.59 7.88
#